data_2c2c8c1facb0f4e12326fea250b335e2
#
_entry.id   2c2c8c1facb0f4e12326fea250b335e2
#
_cell.length_a   1.000
_cell.length_b   1.000
_cell.length_c   1.000
_cell.angle_alpha   90.00
_cell.angle_beta   90.00
_cell.angle_gamma   90.00
#
_symmetry.space_group_name_H-M   'P 1'
#
loop_
_entity.id
_entity.type
_entity.pdbx_description
1 polymer ?
#
loop_
_entity_poly.entity_id
_entity_poly.type
_entity_poly.pdbx_seq_one_letter_code
_entity_poly.pdbx_strand_id
1 'polypeptide(L)'
;MWESRSVSEQQPAVPAPTPVPEVHPVWEELEADGPQVGIVIPDEADRERIEAACNELLERAITFEVRVLSAHRNPREVAEYASTAMLRGVRVVIAAAGGAAALPGVIASYTELPVIGVPIERGNLGGMDALMSVVQMPDGVPVACMAINGARNAAIFAARILAQGAPPPAEF
;
A
#
# COMPACT_ATOMS: atom_id res chain seq x y z
N MET A 1 43.22 15.32 31.36
CA MET A 1 42.45 16.57 31.28
C MET A 1 41.83 16.58 29.89
N TRP A 2 40.59 16.15 29.76
CA TRP A 2 39.88 16.04 28.48
C TRP A 2 38.81 17.13 28.46
N GLU A 3 39.05 18.16 27.64
CA GLU A 3 38.09 19.24 27.48
C GLU A 3 36.93 18.80 26.64
N SER A 4 35.74 18.81 27.23
CA SER A 4 34.45 18.59 26.57
C SER A 4 34.14 19.81 25.68
N ARG A 5 34.30 19.67 24.37
CA ARG A 5 33.72 20.61 23.40
C ARG A 5 32.23 20.28 23.24
N SER A 6 31.42 21.18 23.75
CA SER A 6 30.00 21.18 23.45
C SER A 6 29.79 21.58 21.99
N VAL A 7 29.52 20.59 21.13
CA VAL A 7 29.00 20.84 19.80
C VAL A 7 27.53 21.12 19.94
N SER A 8 27.10 22.36 19.76
CA SER A 8 25.71 22.71 19.60
C SER A 8 25.24 22.19 18.23
N GLU A 9 24.68 20.99 18.18
CA GLU A 9 23.96 20.50 17.01
C GLU A 9 22.70 21.34 16.81
N GLN A 10 22.79 22.33 15.94
CA GLN A 10 21.59 22.91 15.35
C GLN A 10 21.04 21.87 14.37
N GLN A 11 19.99 21.16 14.80
CA GLN A 11 19.21 20.34 13.88
C GLN A 11 18.70 21.23 12.74
N PRO A 12 18.89 20.84 11.47
CA PRO A 12 18.32 21.58 10.34
C PRO A 12 16.79 21.61 10.53
N ALA A 13 16.23 22.80 10.37
CA ALA A 13 14.79 22.99 10.46
C ALA A 13 14.09 22.02 9.49
N VAL A 14 13.16 21.21 10.03
CA VAL A 14 12.30 20.37 9.21
C VAL A 14 11.51 21.31 8.29
N PRO A 15 11.59 21.16 6.96
CA PRO A 15 10.80 21.98 6.05
C PRO A 15 9.34 21.84 6.39
N ALA A 16 8.59 22.95 6.40
CA ALA A 16 7.16 22.95 6.60
C ALA A 16 6.49 21.95 5.63
N PRO A 17 5.49 21.18 6.07
CA PRO A 17 4.78 20.27 5.17
C PRO A 17 4.26 21.06 3.97
N THR A 18 4.51 20.54 2.78
CA THR A 18 3.97 21.11 1.54
C THR A 18 2.46 21.18 1.69
N PRO A 19 1.81 22.34 1.43
CA PRO A 19 0.36 22.42 1.52
C PRO A 19 -0.26 21.34 0.61
N VAL A 20 -1.10 20.49 1.21
CA VAL A 20 -1.89 19.52 0.48
C VAL A 20 -2.76 20.34 -0.48
N PRO A 21 -2.74 20.08 -1.80
CA PRO A 21 -3.61 20.80 -2.73
C PRO A 21 -5.04 20.65 -2.26
N GLU A 22 -5.80 21.77 -2.25
CA GLU A 22 -7.24 21.73 -1.98
C GLU A 22 -7.87 20.67 -2.89
N VAL A 23 -8.51 19.71 -2.26
CA VAL A 23 -9.16 18.59 -2.96
C VAL A 23 -10.36 19.19 -3.69
N HIS A 24 -10.19 19.46 -4.97
CA HIS A 24 -11.30 19.85 -5.82
C HIS A 24 -12.33 18.72 -5.85
N PRO A 25 -13.63 19.01 -5.89
CA PRO A 25 -14.72 18.03 -5.91
C PRO A 25 -14.81 17.28 -7.25
N VAL A 26 -13.68 16.81 -7.78
CA VAL A 26 -13.59 15.93 -8.96
C VAL A 26 -14.12 14.51 -8.65
N TRP A 27 -14.50 14.28 -7.39
CA TRP A 27 -14.99 12.97 -6.91
C TRP A 27 -16.31 12.53 -7.54
N GLU A 28 -17.10 13.48 -8.10
CA GLU A 28 -18.43 13.18 -8.64
C GLU A 28 -18.43 12.67 -10.09
N GLU A 29 -17.28 12.74 -10.79
CA GLU A 29 -17.15 12.29 -12.19
C GLU A 29 -16.20 11.10 -12.39
N LEU A 30 -15.70 10.46 -11.31
CA LEU A 30 -14.94 9.23 -11.44
C LEU A 30 -15.88 8.12 -11.95
N GLU A 31 -15.55 7.60 -13.13
CA GLU A 31 -16.30 6.51 -13.77
C GLU A 31 -16.65 5.42 -12.75
N ALA A 32 -17.95 5.14 -12.61
CA ALA A 32 -18.49 4.17 -11.65
C ALA A 32 -17.95 2.73 -11.87
N ASP A 33 -17.21 2.51 -12.94
CA ASP A 33 -16.68 1.21 -13.38
C ASP A 33 -15.15 1.05 -13.22
N GLY A 34 -14.45 2.01 -12.62
CA GLY A 34 -13.00 1.91 -12.35
C GLY A 34 -12.64 0.85 -11.30
N PRO A 35 -11.36 0.37 -11.26
CA PRO A 35 -10.93 -0.59 -10.25
C PRO A 35 -10.92 0.06 -8.86
N GLN A 36 -11.67 -0.52 -7.92
CA GLN A 36 -11.73 -0.03 -6.53
C GLN A 36 -10.51 -0.46 -5.70
N VAL A 37 -9.88 -1.59 -6.07
CA VAL A 37 -8.70 -2.12 -5.41
C VAL A 37 -7.56 -2.28 -6.42
N GLY A 38 -6.41 -1.70 -6.12
CA GLY A 38 -5.17 -1.94 -6.85
C GLY A 38 -4.35 -3.03 -6.18
N ILE A 39 -4.01 -4.11 -6.89
CA ILE A 39 -3.09 -5.14 -6.39
C ILE A 39 -1.76 -4.97 -7.11
N VAL A 40 -0.68 -4.78 -6.36
CA VAL A 40 0.66 -4.59 -6.92
C VAL A 40 1.60 -5.67 -6.42
N ILE A 41 2.27 -6.33 -7.35
CA ILE A 41 3.26 -7.38 -7.10
C ILE A 41 4.58 -7.05 -7.81
N PRO A 42 5.74 -7.41 -7.26
CA PRO A 42 7.04 -7.07 -7.85
C PRO A 42 7.45 -7.95 -9.03
N ASP A 43 6.81 -9.10 -9.20
CA ASP A 43 7.18 -10.09 -10.21
C ASP A 43 5.96 -10.91 -10.65
N GLU A 44 5.94 -11.33 -11.91
CA GLU A 44 4.87 -12.16 -12.47
C GLU A 44 4.74 -13.51 -11.72
N ALA A 45 5.87 -14.05 -11.23
CA ALA A 45 5.90 -15.26 -10.41
C ALA A 45 5.12 -15.15 -9.08
N ASP A 46 4.80 -13.93 -8.64
CA ASP A 46 3.99 -13.71 -7.41
C ASP A 46 2.48 -13.78 -7.65
N ARG A 47 2.03 -13.93 -8.89
CA ARG A 47 0.58 -14.02 -9.20
C ARG A 47 -0.12 -15.12 -8.42
N GLU A 48 0.48 -16.30 -8.34
CA GLU A 48 -0.05 -17.43 -7.58
C GLU A 48 -0.24 -17.05 -6.09
N ARG A 49 0.66 -16.21 -5.54
CA ARG A 49 0.61 -15.78 -4.13
C ARG A 49 -0.55 -14.84 -3.82
N ILE A 50 -1.07 -14.14 -4.82
CA ILE A 50 -2.19 -13.20 -4.68
C ILE A 50 -3.52 -13.74 -5.22
N GLU A 51 -3.54 -14.93 -5.79
CA GLU A 51 -4.75 -15.53 -6.39
C GLU A 51 -5.91 -15.59 -5.39
N ALA A 52 -5.63 -15.95 -4.13
CA ALA A 52 -6.63 -15.96 -3.08
C ALA A 52 -7.24 -14.57 -2.79
N ALA A 53 -6.49 -13.49 -3.01
CA ALA A 53 -7.03 -12.13 -2.90
C ALA A 53 -7.92 -11.81 -4.09
N CYS A 54 -7.50 -12.15 -5.31
CA CYS A 54 -8.29 -11.92 -6.51
C CYS A 54 -9.64 -12.64 -6.43
N ASN A 55 -9.64 -13.92 -6.03
CA ASN A 55 -10.86 -14.71 -5.88
C ASN A 55 -11.79 -14.12 -4.83
N GLU A 56 -11.28 -13.71 -3.67
CA GLU A 56 -12.09 -13.08 -2.61
C GLU A 56 -12.73 -11.75 -3.07
N LEU A 57 -12.04 -10.95 -3.86
CA LEU A 57 -12.59 -9.71 -4.43
C LEU A 57 -13.67 -10.00 -5.47
N LEU A 58 -13.47 -11.01 -6.33
CA LEU A 58 -14.47 -11.46 -7.32
C LEU A 58 -15.76 -11.96 -6.64
N GLU A 59 -15.63 -12.79 -5.59
CA GLU A 59 -16.77 -13.28 -4.80
C GLU A 59 -17.59 -12.15 -4.18
N ARG A 60 -16.96 -11.00 -3.91
CA ARG A 60 -17.59 -9.80 -3.34
C ARG A 60 -18.05 -8.78 -4.39
N ALA A 61 -17.90 -9.08 -5.68
CA ALA A 61 -18.18 -8.15 -6.77
C ALA A 61 -17.43 -6.82 -6.65
N ILE A 62 -16.21 -6.84 -6.10
CA ILE A 62 -15.31 -5.67 -6.01
C ILE A 62 -14.39 -5.66 -7.22
N THR A 63 -14.41 -4.57 -7.97
CA THR A 63 -13.54 -4.36 -9.13
C THR A 63 -12.10 -4.14 -8.69
N PHE A 64 -11.14 -4.75 -9.39
CA PHE A 64 -9.72 -4.58 -9.09
C PHE A 64 -8.85 -4.65 -10.34
N GLU A 65 -7.65 -4.11 -10.24
CA GLU A 65 -6.58 -4.30 -11.22
C GLU A 65 -5.37 -4.98 -10.57
N VAL A 66 -4.59 -5.71 -11.37
CA VAL A 66 -3.30 -6.28 -10.95
C VAL A 66 -2.19 -5.64 -11.76
N ARG A 67 -1.17 -5.10 -11.08
CA ARG A 67 0.02 -4.51 -11.70
C ARG A 67 1.29 -5.22 -11.25
N VAL A 68 2.18 -5.47 -12.18
CA VAL A 68 3.50 -6.03 -11.92
C VAL A 68 4.52 -4.91 -11.95
N LEU A 69 4.89 -4.40 -10.77
CA LEU A 69 5.78 -3.26 -10.60
C LEU A 69 6.72 -3.51 -9.42
N SER A 70 8.02 -3.39 -9.65
CA SER A 70 9.04 -3.63 -8.62
C SER A 70 9.59 -2.32 -8.07
N ALA A 71 9.55 -2.12 -6.76
CA ALA A 71 10.14 -0.95 -6.12
C ALA A 71 11.64 -0.79 -6.40
N HIS A 72 12.35 -1.90 -6.65
CA HIS A 72 13.79 -1.89 -6.93
C HIS A 72 14.13 -1.75 -8.42
N ARG A 73 13.33 -2.35 -9.32
CA ARG A 73 13.59 -2.38 -10.77
C ARG A 73 12.86 -1.27 -11.54
N ASN A 74 11.67 -0.90 -11.07
CA ASN A 74 10.79 0.09 -11.70
C ASN A 74 10.34 1.19 -10.70
N PRO A 75 11.23 1.83 -9.94
CA PRO A 75 10.82 2.74 -8.87
C PRO A 75 10.00 3.95 -9.36
N ARG A 76 10.28 4.44 -10.56
CA ARG A 76 9.54 5.56 -11.16
C ARG A 76 8.12 5.18 -11.52
N GLU A 77 7.93 3.99 -12.11
CA GLU A 77 6.61 3.46 -12.47
C GLU A 77 5.77 3.17 -11.23
N VAL A 78 6.39 2.70 -10.13
CA VAL A 78 5.72 2.52 -8.84
C VAL A 78 5.23 3.86 -8.29
N ALA A 79 6.08 4.89 -8.33
CA ALA A 79 5.71 6.24 -7.87
C ALA A 79 4.57 6.83 -8.71
N GLU A 80 4.64 6.72 -10.03
CA GLU A 80 3.59 7.16 -10.95
C GLU A 80 2.28 6.39 -10.72
N TYR A 81 2.35 5.08 -10.58
CA TYR A 81 1.19 4.25 -10.27
C TYR A 81 0.51 4.70 -8.98
N ALA A 82 1.27 4.85 -7.90
CA ALA A 82 0.74 5.19 -6.58
C ALA A 82 0.13 6.59 -6.54
N SER A 83 0.80 7.59 -7.13
CA SER A 83 0.33 8.98 -7.15
C SER A 83 -0.91 9.20 -8.03
N THR A 84 -1.14 8.34 -9.04
CA THR A 84 -2.28 8.44 -9.96
C THR A 84 -3.39 7.42 -9.67
N ALA A 85 -3.20 6.49 -8.72
CA ALA A 85 -4.14 5.40 -8.45
C ALA A 85 -5.55 5.92 -8.13
N MET A 86 -5.65 6.96 -7.30
CA MET A 86 -6.92 7.57 -6.92
C MET A 86 -7.69 8.12 -8.14
N LEU A 87 -6.99 8.71 -9.11
CA LEU A 87 -7.60 9.27 -10.32
C LEU A 87 -8.23 8.19 -11.23
N ARG A 88 -7.81 6.92 -11.07
CA ARG A 88 -8.37 5.77 -11.79
C ARG A 88 -9.50 5.07 -11.03
N GLY A 89 -9.95 5.62 -9.91
CA GLY A 89 -10.99 5.02 -9.08
C GLY A 89 -10.48 4.09 -7.98
N VAL A 90 -9.16 3.86 -7.86
CA VAL A 90 -8.60 3.03 -6.78
C VAL A 90 -8.82 3.71 -5.43
N ARG A 91 -9.33 2.95 -4.47
CA ARG A 91 -9.60 3.41 -3.09
C ARG A 91 -8.76 2.71 -2.04
N VAL A 92 -8.21 1.55 -2.36
CA VAL A 92 -7.32 0.76 -1.48
C VAL A 92 -6.26 0.09 -2.35
N VAL A 93 -5.01 0.07 -1.88
CA VAL A 93 -3.93 -0.65 -2.55
C VAL A 93 -3.50 -1.85 -1.71
N ILE A 94 -3.44 -3.03 -2.32
CA ILE A 94 -2.82 -4.23 -1.77
C ILE A 94 -1.45 -4.38 -2.43
N ALA A 95 -0.38 -4.31 -1.66
CA ALA A 95 0.98 -4.45 -2.15
C ALA A 95 1.64 -5.71 -1.54
N ALA A 96 1.91 -6.71 -2.37
CA ALA A 96 2.51 -7.96 -1.92
C ALA A 96 3.99 -8.03 -2.35
N ALA A 97 4.89 -8.37 -1.44
CA ALA A 97 6.32 -8.44 -1.72
C ALA A 97 7.06 -9.39 -0.78
N GLY A 98 8.12 -10.02 -1.29
CA GLY A 98 9.01 -10.91 -0.54
C GLY A 98 10.44 -10.39 -0.43
N GLY A 99 11.24 -10.99 0.42
CA GLY A 99 12.62 -10.56 0.68
C GLY A 99 12.68 -9.17 1.33
N ALA A 100 13.46 -8.26 0.76
CA ALA A 100 13.56 -6.87 1.19
C ALA A 100 12.30 -6.04 0.83
N ALA A 101 11.14 -6.54 1.01
CA ALA A 101 9.78 -6.17 0.65
C ALA A 101 9.47 -4.66 0.70
N ALA A 102 10.22 -3.85 -0.07
CA ALA A 102 10.11 -2.38 -0.07
C ALA A 102 8.82 -1.86 -0.72
N LEU A 103 8.17 -2.66 -1.57
CA LEU A 103 7.06 -2.22 -2.41
C LEU A 103 5.90 -1.59 -1.63
N PRO A 104 5.39 -2.16 -0.52
CA PRO A 104 4.29 -1.56 0.23
C PRO A 104 4.65 -0.18 0.79
N GLY A 105 5.85 -0.03 1.36
CA GLY A 105 6.31 1.24 1.91
C GLY A 105 6.53 2.31 0.84
N VAL A 106 7.11 1.93 -0.32
CA VAL A 106 7.30 2.84 -1.44
C VAL A 106 5.93 3.32 -1.97
N ILE A 107 4.96 2.44 -2.16
CA ILE A 107 3.62 2.85 -2.57
C ILE A 107 3.00 3.80 -1.54
N ALA A 108 3.05 3.46 -0.25
CA ALA A 108 2.48 4.28 0.81
C ALA A 108 3.11 5.68 0.91
N SER A 109 4.35 5.86 0.45
CA SER A 109 5.01 7.18 0.42
C SER A 109 4.56 8.08 -0.72
N TYR A 110 3.80 7.56 -1.70
CA TYR A 110 3.34 8.31 -2.87
C TYR A 110 1.81 8.40 -2.99
N THR A 111 1.06 7.94 -1.99
CA THR A 111 -0.41 7.99 -2.03
C THR A 111 -0.99 8.19 -0.64
N GLU A 112 -2.15 8.86 -0.58
CA GLU A 112 -2.97 8.97 0.63
C GLU A 112 -3.96 7.79 0.77
N LEU A 113 -4.00 6.89 -0.20
CA LEU A 113 -4.86 5.72 -0.14
C LEU A 113 -4.39 4.75 0.95
N PRO A 114 -5.31 4.05 1.62
CA PRO A 114 -4.95 2.94 2.50
C PRO A 114 -4.11 1.90 1.76
N VAL A 115 -2.93 1.56 2.30
CA VAL A 115 -2.04 0.53 1.76
C VAL A 115 -2.01 -0.68 2.68
N ILE A 116 -2.31 -1.84 2.12
CA ILE A 116 -2.28 -3.14 2.79
C ILE A 116 -1.07 -3.92 2.28
N GLY A 117 -0.11 -4.15 3.14
CA GLY A 117 1.10 -4.91 2.82
C GLY A 117 0.91 -6.41 3.08
N VAL A 118 1.24 -7.23 2.10
CA VAL A 118 1.26 -8.69 2.21
C VAL A 118 2.69 -9.19 2.10
N PRO A 119 3.33 -9.57 3.22
CA PRO A 119 4.63 -10.22 3.18
C PRO A 119 4.53 -11.56 2.43
N ILE A 120 5.41 -11.78 1.47
CA ILE A 120 5.48 -13.03 0.72
C ILE A 120 6.71 -13.83 1.16
N GLU A 121 6.50 -15.09 1.47
CA GLU A 121 7.57 -16.01 1.75
C GLU A 121 8.45 -16.24 0.51
N ARG A 122 9.74 -15.90 0.62
CA ARG A 122 10.77 -16.17 -0.37
C ARG A 122 12.07 -16.58 0.33
N GLY A 123 12.79 -17.51 -0.31
CA GLY A 123 14.09 -17.95 0.21
C GLY A 123 14.00 -18.69 1.56
N ASN A 124 15.05 -18.56 2.38
CA ASN A 124 15.28 -19.44 3.53
C ASN A 124 14.79 -18.86 4.88
N LEU A 125 14.24 -17.65 4.89
CA LEU A 125 13.79 -16.97 6.12
C LEU A 125 12.29 -17.11 6.39
N GLY A 126 11.58 -17.95 5.62
CA GLY A 126 10.16 -18.23 5.83
C GLY A 126 9.27 -16.96 5.76
N GLY A 127 9.72 -15.92 5.05
CA GLY A 127 9.01 -14.65 4.93
C GLY A 127 9.19 -13.67 6.11
N MET A 128 10.01 -13.99 7.11
CA MET A 128 10.28 -13.11 8.25
C MET A 128 10.99 -11.83 7.84
N ASP A 129 11.88 -11.87 6.87
CA ASP A 129 12.53 -10.74 6.24
C ASP A 129 11.50 -9.79 5.60
N ALA A 130 10.56 -10.34 4.83
CA ALA A 130 9.48 -9.58 4.22
C ALA A 130 8.53 -8.98 5.28
N LEU A 131 8.15 -9.76 6.31
CA LEU A 131 7.32 -9.31 7.40
C LEU A 131 7.96 -8.11 8.12
N MET A 132 9.22 -8.22 8.49
CA MET A 132 9.95 -7.14 9.18
C MET A 132 10.10 -5.91 8.30
N SER A 133 10.29 -6.08 6.99
CA SER A 133 10.35 -4.96 6.04
C SER A 133 9.01 -4.22 5.91
N VAL A 134 7.89 -4.94 5.93
CA VAL A 134 6.55 -4.37 5.75
C VAL A 134 6.01 -3.73 7.02
N VAL A 135 6.32 -4.29 8.21
CA VAL A 135 5.76 -3.79 9.48
C VAL A 135 6.54 -2.59 10.04
N GLN A 136 7.82 -2.44 9.70
CA GLN A 136 8.71 -1.39 10.24
C GLN A 136 8.63 -0.10 9.41
N MET A 137 7.45 0.55 9.42
CA MET A 137 7.24 1.79 8.69
C MET A 137 7.50 3.01 9.57
N PRO A 138 8.09 4.10 9.00
CA PRO A 138 8.28 5.35 9.72
C PRO A 138 6.96 6.11 9.91
N ASP A 139 6.96 7.05 10.86
CA ASP A 139 5.83 7.96 11.07
C ASP A 139 5.47 8.71 9.78
N GLY A 140 4.16 8.80 9.50
CA GLY A 140 3.63 9.46 8.31
C GLY A 140 3.53 8.56 7.06
N VAL A 141 4.03 7.32 7.11
CA VAL A 141 3.94 6.36 5.99
C VAL A 141 3.31 5.04 6.48
N PRO A 142 2.01 5.01 6.79
CA PRO A 142 1.37 3.83 7.36
C PRO A 142 1.15 2.72 6.33
N VAL A 143 1.43 1.47 6.72
CA VAL A 143 1.08 0.25 5.96
C VAL A 143 0.41 -0.73 6.91
N ALA A 144 -0.82 -1.17 6.58
CA ALA A 144 -1.52 -2.22 7.32
C ALA A 144 -0.92 -3.59 6.94
N CYS A 145 -0.11 -4.18 7.82
CA CYS A 145 0.57 -5.43 7.52
C CYS A 145 -0.33 -6.66 7.77
N MET A 146 -0.42 -7.53 6.78
CA MET A 146 -1.07 -8.84 6.92
C MET A 146 -0.08 -9.92 7.36
N ALA A 147 -0.59 -11.10 7.67
CA ALA A 147 0.24 -12.28 7.92
C ALA A 147 1.06 -12.66 6.66
N ILE A 148 2.16 -13.38 6.84
CA ILE A 148 2.94 -13.95 5.72
C ILE A 148 2.02 -14.78 4.84
N ASN A 149 2.06 -14.54 3.53
CA ASN A 149 1.17 -15.13 2.52
C ASN A 149 -0.34 -14.88 2.75
N GLY A 150 -0.68 -13.84 3.53
CA GLY A 150 -2.05 -13.52 3.95
C GLY A 150 -2.88 -12.76 2.92
N ALA A 151 -2.76 -13.06 1.63
CA ALA A 151 -3.39 -12.32 0.54
C ALA A 151 -4.94 -12.29 0.65
N ARG A 152 -5.57 -13.41 1.03
CA ARG A 152 -7.04 -13.46 1.22
C ARG A 152 -7.51 -12.47 2.28
N ASN A 153 -6.82 -12.41 3.42
CA ASN A 153 -7.15 -11.46 4.49
C ASN A 153 -6.92 -10.00 4.06
N ALA A 154 -5.96 -9.73 3.18
CA ALA A 154 -5.77 -8.41 2.59
C ALA A 154 -7.01 -7.98 1.79
N ALA A 155 -7.57 -8.87 0.97
CA ALA A 155 -8.79 -8.60 0.20
C ALA A 155 -10.01 -8.40 1.11
N ILE A 156 -10.18 -9.23 2.15
CA ILE A 156 -11.26 -9.06 3.13
C ILE A 156 -11.13 -7.71 3.85
N PHE A 157 -9.92 -7.32 4.22
CA PHE A 157 -9.68 -6.05 4.89
C PHE A 157 -9.93 -4.86 3.95
N ALA A 158 -9.50 -4.95 2.68
CA ALA A 158 -9.83 -3.96 1.65
C ALA A 158 -11.35 -3.80 1.49
N ALA A 159 -12.09 -4.92 1.41
CA ALA A 159 -13.56 -4.90 1.33
C ALA A 159 -14.19 -4.20 2.54
N ARG A 160 -13.67 -4.41 3.75
CA ARG A 160 -14.14 -3.73 4.97
C ARG A 160 -13.86 -2.23 4.93
N ILE A 161 -12.72 -1.80 4.42
CA ILE A 161 -12.40 -0.38 4.23
C ILE A 161 -13.39 0.26 3.24
N LEU A 162 -13.65 -0.39 2.12
CA LEU A 162 -14.58 0.10 1.11
C LEU A 162 -16.02 0.22 1.66
N ALA A 163 -16.42 -0.68 2.54
CA ALA A 163 -17.76 -0.68 3.14
C ALA A 163 -17.97 0.47 4.16
N GLN A 164 -16.93 1.10 4.69
CA GLN A 164 -17.08 2.18 5.68
C GLN A 164 -17.76 3.45 5.12
N GLY A 165 -17.81 3.62 3.81
CA GLY A 165 -18.51 4.75 3.17
C GLY A 165 -19.94 4.41 2.73
N ALA A 166 -20.39 3.18 2.88
CA ALA A 166 -21.75 2.77 2.55
C ALA A 166 -22.68 2.87 3.79
N PRO A 167 -23.95 3.30 3.63
CA PRO A 167 -24.90 3.22 4.74
C PRO A 167 -25.02 1.77 5.20
N PRO A 168 -25.24 1.51 6.51
CA PRO A 168 -25.45 0.16 7.00
C PRO A 168 -26.65 -0.48 6.28
N PRO A 169 -26.62 -1.82 6.03
CA PRO A 169 -27.77 -2.50 5.45
C PRO A 169 -29.01 -2.25 6.34
N ALA A 170 -30.12 -2.02 5.68
CA ALA A 170 -31.37 -1.58 6.34
C ALA A 170 -32.01 -2.64 7.27
N GLU A 171 -31.50 -3.87 7.29
CA GLU A 171 -32.02 -4.97 8.12
C GLU A 171 -30.88 -5.86 8.62
N PHE A 172 -30.87 -6.10 9.93
CA PHE A 172 -30.26 -7.25 10.59
C PHE A 172 -31.37 -8.25 10.93
#